data_b6fb99474b97f3d728cc5100f92076ef
#
_entry.id   b6fb99474b97f3d728cc5100f92076ef
#
_cell.length_a   1.000
_cell.length_b   1.000
_cell.length_c   1.000
_cell.angle_alpha   90.00
_cell.angle_beta   90.00
_cell.angle_gamma   90.00
#
_symmetry.space_group_name_H-M   'P 1'
#
loop_
_entity.id
_entity.type
_entity.pdbx_description
1 polymer ?
#
loop_
_entity_poly.entity_id
_entity_poly.type
_entity_poly.pdbx_seq_one_letter_code
_entity_poly.pdbx_strand_id
1 'polypeptide(L)'
;MKKVEIEKKGALRPMPKVLVSCRDEKGRNNALAVGYCGNCSFDPPMVMVGLVPSRFSYEMIKKSGCFVLNLASKANRELFDYMGSHSGRDEDKFAACSVNWSDGEVVNAPLLDDCPVCVECSIVDSILTGSHEMFVGKVEKVHADPAVLGEDGRLDESKLDLL
;
A
#
# COMPACT_ATOMS: atom_id res chain seq x y z
N MET A 1 35.60 9.40 -10.14
CA MET A 1 34.66 10.41 -9.59
C MET A 1 34.62 10.27 -8.08
N LYS A 2 34.87 11.35 -7.31
CA LYS A 2 34.84 11.32 -5.84
C LYS A 2 33.41 11.56 -5.36
N LYS A 3 32.89 10.65 -4.52
CA LYS A 3 31.56 10.80 -3.89
C LYS A 3 31.63 11.82 -2.75
N VAL A 4 30.51 12.52 -2.52
CA VAL A 4 30.35 13.46 -1.40
C VAL A 4 29.30 12.94 -0.44
N GLU A 5 29.41 13.32 0.84
CA GLU A 5 28.42 12.99 1.85
C GLU A 5 27.15 13.83 1.64
N ILE A 6 25.98 13.19 1.79
CA ILE A 6 24.67 13.82 1.68
C ILE A 6 23.80 13.45 2.88
N GLU A 7 22.58 14.01 2.95
CA GLU A 7 21.60 13.69 3.98
C GLU A 7 21.29 12.18 4.04
N LYS A 8 21.18 11.63 5.27
CA LYS A 8 20.96 10.19 5.52
C LYS A 8 19.51 9.76 5.34
N LYS A 9 18.54 10.67 5.56
CA LYS A 9 17.12 10.34 5.50
C LYS A 9 16.67 10.04 4.06
N GLY A 10 15.95 8.92 3.89
CA GLY A 10 15.41 8.53 2.59
C GLY A 10 16.50 8.31 1.53
N ALA A 11 17.65 7.78 1.93
CA ALA A 11 18.80 7.58 1.04
C ALA A 11 18.54 6.54 -0.05
N LEU A 12 17.69 5.53 0.23
CA LEU A 12 17.33 4.52 -0.77
C LEU A 12 16.22 5.08 -1.67
N ARG A 13 16.55 5.34 -2.93
CA ARG A 13 15.65 5.92 -3.93
C ARG A 13 15.79 5.22 -5.29
N PRO A 14 14.73 5.17 -6.15
CA PRO A 14 13.39 5.66 -5.86
C PRO A 14 12.67 4.81 -4.82
N MET A 15 11.81 5.43 -4.00
CA MET A 15 10.90 4.70 -3.12
C MET A 15 9.63 4.33 -3.88
N PRO A 16 9.09 3.12 -3.68
CA PRO A 16 7.79 2.78 -4.19
C PRO A 16 6.72 3.77 -3.71
N LYS A 17 5.71 4.01 -4.53
CA LYS A 17 4.55 4.82 -4.16
C LYS A 17 3.32 3.94 -4.21
N VAL A 18 2.87 3.54 -3.04
CA VAL A 18 1.72 2.65 -2.90
C VAL A 18 0.66 3.26 -2.00
N LEU A 19 -0.59 2.90 -2.23
CA LEU A 19 -1.69 3.17 -1.32
C LEU A 19 -1.97 1.89 -0.53
N VAL A 20 -1.90 1.99 0.80
CA VAL A 20 -2.26 0.90 1.69
C VAL A 20 -3.67 1.15 2.20
N SER A 21 -4.61 0.27 1.84
CA SER A 21 -6.00 0.35 2.27
C SER A 21 -6.31 -0.66 3.37
N CYS A 22 -7.26 -0.29 4.22
CA CYS A 22 -7.66 -1.05 5.40
C CYS A 22 -9.11 -0.76 5.76
N ARG A 23 -9.68 -1.63 6.60
CA ARG A 23 -11.04 -1.49 7.13
C ARG A 23 -11.03 -1.70 8.64
N ASP A 24 -11.79 -0.90 9.37
CA ASP A 24 -11.99 -1.12 10.79
C ASP A 24 -13.14 -2.13 11.07
N GLU A 25 -13.29 -2.48 12.34
CA GLU A 25 -14.34 -3.40 12.82
C GLU A 25 -15.78 -2.89 12.62
N LYS A 26 -15.95 -1.59 12.35
CA LYS A 26 -17.25 -0.96 12.05
C LYS A 26 -17.53 -0.89 10.55
N GLY A 27 -16.65 -1.43 9.73
CA GLY A 27 -16.77 -1.42 8.27
C GLY A 27 -16.32 -0.12 7.60
N ARG A 28 -15.63 0.79 8.32
CA ARG A 28 -15.12 2.04 7.76
C ARG A 28 -13.84 1.76 6.98
N ASN A 29 -13.82 2.16 5.72
CA ASN A 29 -12.63 2.09 4.87
C ASN A 29 -11.71 3.30 5.10
N ASN A 30 -10.41 3.08 4.98
CA ASN A 30 -9.41 4.13 4.89
C ASN A 30 -8.22 3.68 4.04
N ALA A 31 -7.45 4.63 3.52
CA ALA A 31 -6.20 4.38 2.85
C ALA A 31 -5.17 5.47 3.17
N LEU A 32 -3.89 5.15 3.03
CA LEU A 32 -2.80 6.12 3.18
C LEU A 32 -1.70 5.85 2.16
N ALA A 33 -0.96 6.90 1.81
CA ALA A 33 0.23 6.79 0.97
C ALA A 33 1.41 6.25 1.79
N VAL A 34 2.10 5.24 1.26
CA VAL A 34 3.25 4.60 1.89
C VAL A 34 4.40 4.54 0.90
N GLY A 35 5.60 4.91 1.37
CA GLY A 35 6.84 4.81 0.61
C GLY A 35 7.82 3.78 1.18
N TYR A 36 7.72 3.43 2.46
CA TYR A 36 8.54 2.38 3.06
C TYR A 36 7.83 1.03 2.92
N CYS A 37 8.00 0.38 1.76
CA CYS A 37 7.45 -0.93 1.48
C CYS A 37 8.33 -1.69 0.48
N GLY A 38 8.15 -2.99 0.41
CA GLY A 38 8.87 -3.85 -0.53
C GLY A 38 8.61 -5.33 -0.29
N ASN A 39 9.04 -6.15 -1.23
CA ASN A 39 9.06 -7.59 -1.06
C ASN A 39 10.10 -7.98 -0.02
N CYS A 40 9.80 -8.90 0.88
CA CYS A 40 10.71 -9.35 1.93
C CYS A 40 10.87 -10.87 2.02
N SER A 41 10.05 -11.66 1.32
CA SER A 41 10.20 -13.11 1.18
C SER A 41 9.67 -13.57 -0.17
N PHE A 42 10.33 -14.58 -0.73
CA PHE A 42 9.92 -15.23 -1.97
C PHE A 42 9.04 -16.46 -1.70
N ASP A 43 9.40 -17.25 -0.72
CA ASP A 43 8.65 -18.47 -0.35
C ASP A 43 8.57 -18.60 1.19
N PRO A 44 7.39 -18.44 1.78
CA PRO A 44 6.16 -17.94 1.16
C PRO A 44 6.31 -16.47 0.72
N PRO A 45 5.54 -16.00 -0.28
CA PRO A 45 5.64 -14.62 -0.74
C PRO A 45 5.14 -13.66 0.34
N MET A 46 5.97 -12.67 0.70
CA MET A 46 5.65 -11.68 1.71
C MET A 46 6.11 -10.29 1.27
N VAL A 47 5.37 -9.30 1.72
CA VAL A 47 5.69 -7.88 1.58
C VAL A 47 5.80 -7.23 2.95
N MET A 48 6.53 -6.14 3.06
CA MET A 48 6.56 -5.30 4.25
C MET A 48 6.05 -3.91 3.94
N VAL A 49 5.34 -3.30 4.91
CA VAL A 49 4.90 -1.91 4.86
C VAL A 49 5.21 -1.21 6.17
N GLY A 50 5.84 -0.05 6.10
CA GLY A 50 6.20 0.76 7.25
C GLY A 50 5.18 1.85 7.53
N LEU A 51 4.56 1.82 8.71
CA LEU A 51 3.58 2.80 9.15
C LEU A 51 4.05 3.55 10.39
N VAL A 52 3.88 4.86 10.39
CA VAL A 52 4.09 5.65 11.61
C VAL A 52 2.95 5.40 12.59
N PRO A 53 3.20 5.04 13.86
CA PRO A 53 2.16 4.68 14.84
C PRO A 53 1.10 5.76 15.06
N SER A 54 1.41 7.03 14.83
CA SER A 54 0.44 8.13 14.94
C SER A 54 -0.55 8.25 13.78
N ARG A 55 -0.38 7.49 12.69
CA ARG A 55 -1.31 7.52 11.55
C ARG A 55 -2.62 6.82 11.89
N PHE A 56 -3.73 7.35 11.37
CA PHE A 56 -5.06 6.80 11.63
C PHE A 56 -5.19 5.33 11.20
N SER A 57 -4.66 4.97 10.03
CA SER A 57 -4.70 3.59 9.53
C SER A 57 -3.87 2.60 10.35
N TYR A 58 -2.89 3.08 11.14
CA TYR A 58 -2.03 2.19 11.93
C TYR A 58 -2.82 1.29 12.88
N GLU A 59 -3.71 1.88 13.70
CA GLU A 59 -4.56 1.11 14.63
C GLU A 59 -5.55 0.21 13.90
N MET A 60 -6.09 0.68 12.77
CA MET A 60 -7.00 -0.12 11.94
C MET A 60 -6.31 -1.39 11.45
N ILE A 61 -5.12 -1.25 10.86
CA ILE A 61 -4.33 -2.35 10.31
C ILE A 61 -3.87 -3.30 11.41
N LYS A 62 -3.39 -2.75 12.54
CA LYS A 62 -2.92 -3.55 13.67
C LYS A 62 -4.04 -4.40 14.30
N LYS A 63 -5.26 -3.85 14.39
CA LYS A 63 -6.42 -4.56 14.93
C LYS A 63 -7.02 -5.57 13.95
N SER A 64 -7.15 -5.18 12.67
CA SER A 64 -7.72 -6.07 11.65
C SER A 64 -6.79 -7.22 11.27
N GLY A 65 -5.46 -7.06 11.47
CA GLY A 65 -4.46 -8.05 11.09
C GLY A 65 -4.28 -8.21 9.58
N CYS A 66 -4.76 -7.25 8.79
CA CYS A 66 -4.67 -7.32 7.33
C CYS A 66 -4.67 -5.94 6.67
N PHE A 67 -4.25 -5.91 5.42
CA PHE A 67 -4.29 -4.73 4.57
C PHE A 67 -4.26 -5.13 3.08
N VAL A 68 -4.60 -4.18 2.20
CA VAL A 68 -4.34 -4.31 0.77
C VAL A 68 -3.30 -3.27 0.35
N LEU A 69 -2.29 -3.72 -0.38
CA LEU A 69 -1.29 -2.86 -0.99
C LEU A 69 -1.69 -2.62 -2.44
N ASN A 70 -1.96 -1.36 -2.79
CA ASN A 70 -2.41 -0.96 -4.13
C ASN A 70 -1.30 -0.17 -4.82
N LEU A 71 -0.81 -0.64 -5.97
CA LEU A 71 0.20 0.07 -6.75
C LEU A 71 -0.44 1.30 -7.40
N ALA A 72 0.11 2.48 -7.13
CA ALA A 72 -0.39 3.72 -7.72
C ALA A 72 0.27 3.98 -9.08
N SER A 73 -0.54 4.12 -10.12
CA SER A 73 -0.11 4.60 -11.44
C SER A 73 -0.09 6.13 -11.49
N LYS A 74 0.44 6.71 -12.55
CA LYS A 74 0.40 8.17 -12.76
C LYS A 74 -1.02 8.72 -12.83
N ALA A 75 -1.99 7.91 -13.29
CA ALA A 75 -3.41 8.27 -13.27
C ALA A 75 -3.96 8.45 -11.84
N ASN A 76 -3.37 7.78 -10.86
CA ASN A 76 -3.78 7.87 -9.45
C ASN A 76 -3.08 8.99 -8.67
N ARG A 77 -2.33 9.90 -9.31
CA ARG A 77 -1.52 10.93 -8.61
C ARG A 77 -2.34 11.76 -7.62
N GLU A 78 -3.47 12.29 -8.05
CA GLU A 78 -4.32 13.14 -7.20
C GLU A 78 -4.84 12.35 -5.99
N LEU A 79 -5.29 11.12 -6.20
CA LEU A 79 -5.71 10.23 -5.13
C LEU A 79 -4.55 9.93 -4.17
N PHE A 80 -3.36 9.61 -4.69
CA PHE A 80 -2.18 9.34 -3.88
C PHE A 80 -1.80 10.54 -2.99
N ASP A 81 -1.75 11.73 -3.59
CA ASP A 81 -1.40 12.95 -2.88
C ASP A 81 -2.44 13.31 -1.81
N TYR A 82 -3.74 13.12 -2.11
CA TYR A 82 -4.82 13.33 -1.14
C TYR A 82 -4.75 12.34 0.02
N MET A 83 -4.62 11.05 -0.27
CA MET A 83 -4.52 9.99 0.76
C MET A 83 -3.30 10.16 1.65
N GLY A 84 -2.21 10.77 1.14
CA GLY A 84 -0.99 11.05 1.88
C GLY A 84 -1.04 12.31 2.74
N SER A 85 -1.88 13.29 2.40
CA SER A 85 -1.93 14.62 3.05
C SER A 85 -3.11 14.80 4.00
N HIS A 86 -4.17 14.01 3.88
CA HIS A 86 -5.37 14.10 4.71
C HIS A 86 -5.49 12.93 5.69
N SER A 87 -6.18 13.17 6.81
CA SER A 87 -6.36 12.17 7.86
C SER A 87 -7.78 11.61 7.89
N GLY A 88 -7.90 10.29 7.96
CA GLY A 88 -9.18 9.64 8.21
C GLY A 88 -9.81 9.95 9.59
N ARG A 89 -9.06 10.62 10.50
CA ARG A 89 -9.65 11.14 11.75
C ARG A 89 -10.57 12.31 11.51
N ASP A 90 -10.26 13.13 10.52
CA ASP A 90 -10.91 14.42 10.29
C ASP A 90 -12.05 14.29 9.27
N GLU A 91 -11.98 13.29 8.39
CA GLU A 91 -12.94 13.12 7.30
C GLU A 91 -13.02 11.67 6.79
N ASP A 92 -14.08 11.36 6.03
CA ASP A 92 -14.15 10.15 5.21
C ASP A 92 -13.48 10.41 3.86
N LYS A 93 -12.21 9.99 3.74
CA LYS A 93 -11.41 10.20 2.53
C LYS A 93 -11.94 9.42 1.32
N PHE A 94 -12.60 8.27 1.53
CA PHE A 94 -13.21 7.50 0.45
C PHE A 94 -14.38 8.26 -0.17
N ALA A 95 -15.23 8.84 0.67
CA ALA A 95 -16.33 9.69 0.20
C ALA A 95 -15.82 10.99 -0.44
N ALA A 96 -14.84 11.67 0.19
CA ALA A 96 -14.29 12.94 -0.29
C ALA A 96 -13.64 12.80 -1.69
N CYS A 97 -12.98 11.67 -1.97
CA CYS A 97 -12.35 11.41 -3.27
C CYS A 97 -13.24 10.61 -4.23
N SER A 98 -14.46 10.24 -3.85
CA SER A 98 -15.31 9.34 -4.64
C SER A 98 -14.56 8.10 -5.10
N VAL A 99 -13.84 7.44 -4.17
CA VAL A 99 -12.97 6.30 -4.46
C VAL A 99 -13.78 5.14 -5.02
N ASN A 100 -13.39 4.62 -6.18
CA ASN A 100 -13.88 3.35 -6.68
C ASN A 100 -13.16 2.21 -5.93
N TRP A 101 -13.94 1.35 -5.30
CA TRP A 101 -13.39 0.25 -4.51
C TRP A 101 -14.32 -0.95 -4.51
N SER A 102 -13.75 -2.12 -4.32
CA SER A 102 -14.44 -3.38 -4.10
C SER A 102 -13.92 -4.07 -2.85
N ASP A 103 -14.67 -5.06 -2.35
CA ASP A 103 -14.22 -5.86 -1.20
C ASP A 103 -13.08 -6.79 -1.59
N GLY A 104 -12.09 -6.95 -0.69
CA GLY A 104 -11.11 -8.00 -0.81
C GLY A 104 -11.77 -9.38 -0.81
N GLU A 105 -11.22 -10.31 -1.56
CA GLU A 105 -11.75 -11.68 -1.65
C GLU A 105 -11.28 -12.57 -0.49
N VAL A 106 -10.12 -12.25 0.09
CA VAL A 106 -9.48 -13.05 1.14
C VAL A 106 -9.36 -12.27 2.44
N VAL A 107 -9.07 -10.97 2.38
CA VAL A 107 -8.90 -10.14 3.57
C VAL A 107 -10.01 -9.09 3.69
N ASN A 108 -10.37 -8.72 4.92
CA ASN A 108 -11.39 -7.70 5.16
C ASN A 108 -10.81 -6.28 5.03
N ALA A 109 -10.43 -5.92 3.79
CA ALA A 109 -9.94 -4.59 3.43
C ALA A 109 -10.31 -4.29 1.96
N PRO A 110 -10.51 -3.02 1.58
CA PRO A 110 -10.92 -2.68 0.22
C PRO A 110 -9.76 -2.74 -0.78
N LEU A 111 -10.04 -3.26 -1.98
CA LEU A 111 -9.25 -3.05 -3.18
C LEU A 111 -9.55 -1.65 -3.72
N LEU A 112 -8.55 -0.92 -4.21
CA LEU A 112 -8.75 0.37 -4.91
C LEU A 112 -8.81 0.08 -6.41
N ASP A 113 -10.03 0.04 -6.97
CA ASP A 113 -10.29 -0.47 -8.32
C ASP A 113 -9.60 0.33 -9.43
N ASP A 114 -9.27 1.60 -9.18
CA ASP A 114 -8.53 2.43 -10.12
C ASP A 114 -7.00 2.18 -10.10
N CYS A 115 -6.50 1.37 -9.17
CA CYS A 115 -5.10 0.97 -9.11
C CYS A 115 -4.86 -0.29 -9.97
N PRO A 116 -3.82 -0.31 -10.81
CA PRO A 116 -3.61 -1.41 -11.75
C PRO A 116 -3.29 -2.76 -11.09
N VAL A 117 -2.82 -2.75 -9.84
CA VAL A 117 -2.50 -3.97 -9.09
C VAL A 117 -2.87 -3.77 -7.63
N CYS A 118 -3.58 -4.75 -7.06
CA CYS A 118 -3.94 -4.81 -5.65
C CYS A 118 -3.46 -6.13 -5.04
N VAL A 119 -2.78 -6.05 -3.88
CA VAL A 119 -2.18 -7.20 -3.20
C VAL A 119 -2.81 -7.35 -1.82
N GLU A 120 -3.61 -8.40 -1.62
CA GLU A 120 -4.23 -8.74 -0.35
C GLU A 120 -3.21 -9.41 0.57
N CYS A 121 -3.08 -8.90 1.80
CA CYS A 121 -2.08 -9.35 2.75
C CYS A 121 -2.65 -9.60 4.15
N SER A 122 -2.28 -10.73 4.74
CA SER A 122 -2.48 -11.03 6.17
C SER A 122 -1.20 -10.76 6.93
N ILE A 123 -1.27 -10.03 8.05
CA ILE A 123 -0.09 -9.73 8.88
C ILE A 123 0.36 -10.99 9.61
N VAL A 124 1.63 -11.33 9.48
CA VAL A 124 2.26 -12.49 10.13
C VAL A 124 3.27 -12.08 11.19
N ASP A 125 3.83 -10.87 11.09
CA ASP A 125 4.82 -10.35 12.04
C ASP A 125 4.90 -8.82 11.93
N SER A 126 5.53 -8.18 12.89
CA SER A 126 5.88 -6.77 12.83
C SER A 126 7.12 -6.44 13.66
N ILE A 127 7.82 -5.38 13.28
CA ILE A 127 8.97 -4.86 14.02
C ILE A 127 8.91 -3.34 14.11
N LEU A 128 9.02 -2.82 15.34
CA LEU A 128 9.17 -1.38 15.57
C LEU A 128 10.64 -1.00 15.30
N THR A 129 10.86 -0.17 14.26
CA THR A 129 12.22 0.23 13.82
C THR A 129 12.45 1.64 14.32
N GLY A 130 12.28 2.48 14.73
CA GLY A 130 12.49 3.88 15.09
C GLY A 130 11.14 4.63 14.95
N SER A 131 10.97 5.32 13.83
CA SER A 131 9.74 6.10 13.57
C SER A 131 8.58 5.28 13.02
N HIS A 132 8.83 4.09 12.48
CA HIS A 132 7.84 3.23 11.82
C HIS A 132 7.79 1.86 12.48
N GLU A 133 6.60 1.26 12.52
CA GLU A 133 6.44 -0.18 12.67
C GLU A 133 6.33 -0.79 11.27
N MET A 134 7.21 -1.75 10.98
CA MET A 134 7.21 -2.50 9.74
C MET A 134 6.33 -3.73 9.92
N PHE A 135 5.17 -3.74 9.28
CA PHE A 135 4.30 -4.91 9.25
C PHE A 135 4.73 -5.85 8.12
N VAL A 136 4.89 -7.12 8.43
CA VAL A 136 5.17 -8.17 7.45
C VAL A 136 3.84 -8.84 7.09
N GLY A 137 3.44 -8.69 5.83
CA GLY A 137 2.21 -9.25 5.28
C GLY A 137 2.51 -10.43 4.37
N LYS A 138 1.93 -11.59 4.67
CA LYS A 138 1.88 -12.71 3.74
C LYS A 138 0.95 -12.35 2.58
N VAL A 139 1.40 -12.51 1.36
CA VAL A 139 0.58 -12.29 0.17
C VAL A 139 -0.43 -13.42 0.05
N GLU A 140 -1.70 -13.10 0.17
CA GLU A 140 -2.81 -14.06 0.09
C GLU A 140 -3.38 -14.10 -1.33
N LYS A 141 -3.50 -12.95 -1.99
CA LYS A 141 -4.00 -12.84 -3.36
C LYS A 141 -3.47 -11.58 -4.05
N VAL A 142 -3.26 -11.68 -5.36
CA VAL A 142 -2.89 -10.55 -6.21
C VAL A 142 -3.94 -10.39 -7.29
N HIS A 143 -4.48 -9.18 -7.42
CA HIS A 143 -5.39 -8.76 -8.47
C HIS A 143 -4.64 -7.81 -9.40
N ALA A 144 -4.79 -7.98 -10.69
CA ALA A 144 -4.18 -7.10 -11.68
C ALA A 144 -5.15 -6.79 -12.80
N ASP A 145 -5.12 -5.54 -13.27
CA ASP A 145 -5.81 -5.17 -14.51
C ASP A 145 -5.25 -6.01 -15.68
N PRO A 146 -6.09 -6.65 -16.49
CA PRO A 146 -5.64 -7.39 -17.67
C PRO A 146 -4.74 -6.57 -18.60
N ALA A 147 -4.91 -5.25 -18.64
CA ALA A 147 -4.11 -4.35 -19.48
C ALA A 147 -2.63 -4.32 -19.09
N VAL A 148 -2.29 -4.63 -17.82
CA VAL A 148 -0.89 -4.63 -17.34
C VAL A 148 -0.25 -6.01 -17.35
N LEU A 149 -0.91 -7.01 -17.94
CA LEU A 149 -0.36 -8.35 -18.09
C LEU A 149 0.38 -8.52 -19.42
N GLY A 150 1.44 -9.32 -19.39
CA GLY A 150 2.11 -9.83 -20.56
C GLY A 150 1.35 -10.98 -21.22
N GLU A 151 1.82 -11.44 -22.37
CA GLU A 151 1.23 -12.59 -23.09
C GLU A 151 1.31 -13.90 -22.28
N ASP A 152 2.25 -13.98 -21.36
CA ASP A 152 2.43 -15.12 -20.44
C ASP A 152 1.52 -15.06 -19.20
N GLY A 153 0.66 -14.04 -19.09
CA GLY A 153 -0.25 -13.82 -17.97
C GLY A 153 0.43 -13.28 -16.71
N ARG A 154 1.70 -12.86 -16.78
CA ARG A 154 2.42 -12.23 -15.67
C ARG A 154 2.38 -10.70 -15.78
N LEU A 155 2.68 -10.04 -14.68
CA LEU A 155 2.83 -8.58 -14.68
C LEU A 155 3.94 -8.15 -15.64
N ASP A 156 3.61 -7.26 -16.54
CA ASP A 156 4.55 -6.59 -17.43
C ASP A 156 4.88 -5.21 -16.86
N GLU A 157 6.06 -5.07 -16.26
CA GLU A 157 6.49 -3.83 -15.61
C GLU A 157 6.47 -2.63 -16.56
N SER A 158 6.66 -2.85 -17.87
CA SER A 158 6.65 -1.77 -18.86
C SER A 158 5.26 -1.16 -19.08
N LYS A 159 4.20 -1.88 -18.68
CA LYS A 159 2.80 -1.46 -18.79
C LYS A 159 2.24 -0.80 -17.54
N LEU A 160 2.96 -0.88 -16.40
CA LEU A 160 2.44 -0.42 -15.11
C LEU A 160 2.32 1.10 -14.98
N ASP A 161 3.04 1.88 -15.76
CA ASP A 161 3.08 3.37 -15.71
C ASP A 161 3.04 3.92 -14.27
N LEU A 162 3.88 3.35 -13.38
CA LEU A 162 3.88 3.65 -11.95
C LEU A 162 4.21 5.12 -11.64
N LEU A 163 3.65 5.59 -10.51
CA LEU A 163 3.78 6.95 -10.00
C LEU A 163 5.21 7.25 -9.49
#